data_bfab8b76faf4edeb37145ba0e20a49a7
#
_entry.id   bfab8b76faf4edeb37145ba0e20a49a7
#
_cell.length_a   1.000
_cell.length_b   1.000
_cell.length_c   1.000
_cell.angle_alpha   90.00
_cell.angle_beta   90.00
_cell.angle_gamma   90.00
#
_symmetry.space_group_name_H-M   'P 1'
#
loop_
_entity.id
_entity.type
_entity.pdbx_description
1 polymer ?
#
loop_
_entity_poly.entity_id
_entity_poly.type
_entity_poly.pdbx_seq_one_letter_code
_entity_poly.pdbx_strand_id
1 'polypeptide(L)'
;DYKNHEILDNAGDLYTAMGWAVARGKGRPCKDYETSKRVFSCCAGAAIYRMDIMRKIGGLDEKHFAYLEDVDLGYRARIAGFENWYIPEAKVYHVGSATTGTRYNKKKVFLAARNTIFVIYKNMPVLQLALNVPFIFTGMFIKTLFFVRKGFGEDYCKGILEGICDCRKCWKVKFRIKNLSNYFKIQLELWCNLVRII
;
A
#
# COMPACT_ATOMS: atom_id res chain seq x y z
N ASP A 1 7.25 -0.99 -17.77
CA ASP A 1 8.60 -0.47 -17.47
C ASP A 1 9.07 0.43 -18.62
N TYR A 2 9.84 1.48 -18.33
CA TYR A 2 10.33 2.41 -19.35
C TYR A 2 11.45 1.81 -20.22
N LYS A 3 12.29 0.97 -19.64
CA LYS A 3 13.42 0.34 -20.34
C LYS A 3 13.04 -0.90 -21.13
N ASN A 4 11.96 -1.55 -20.73
CA ASN A 4 11.42 -2.71 -21.41
C ASN A 4 9.90 -2.64 -21.41
N HIS A 5 9.31 -2.29 -22.55
CA HIS A 5 7.87 -2.08 -22.72
C HIS A 5 7.05 -3.37 -22.61
N GLU A 6 7.69 -4.53 -22.68
CA GLU A 6 7.03 -5.83 -22.54
C GLU A 6 6.91 -6.26 -21.05
N ILE A 7 7.60 -5.56 -20.15
CA ILE A 7 7.65 -5.90 -18.73
C ILE A 7 6.83 -4.89 -17.92
N LEU A 8 5.97 -5.40 -17.06
CA LEU A 8 5.17 -4.61 -16.14
C LEU A 8 6.01 -4.02 -14.99
N ASP A 9 5.74 -2.77 -14.64
CA ASP A 9 6.18 -2.18 -13.38
C ASP A 9 5.10 -2.33 -12.29
N ASN A 10 3.82 -2.09 -12.65
CA ASN A 10 2.71 -2.21 -11.71
C ASN A 10 1.38 -2.45 -12.45
N ALA A 11 0.61 -3.44 -12.02
CA ALA A 11 -0.75 -3.73 -12.46
C ALA A 11 -1.75 -3.63 -11.28
N GLY A 12 -1.61 -2.59 -10.45
CA GLY A 12 -2.28 -2.41 -9.17
C GLY A 12 -1.50 -3.01 -8.01
N ASP A 13 -1.90 -2.71 -6.79
CA ASP A 13 -1.20 -3.17 -5.61
C ASP A 13 -1.98 -4.27 -4.90
N LEU A 14 -1.24 -5.19 -4.30
CA LEU A 14 -1.69 -6.11 -3.27
C LEU A 14 -1.33 -5.53 -1.90
N TYR A 15 -2.23 -5.61 -0.94
CA TYR A 15 -1.92 -5.27 0.45
C TYR A 15 -2.14 -6.49 1.32
N THR A 16 -1.23 -6.76 2.25
CA THR A 16 -1.19 -8.00 3.02
C THR A 16 -1.44 -7.78 4.50
N ALA A 17 -1.73 -8.85 5.23
CA ALA A 17 -1.84 -8.85 6.69
C ALA A 17 -0.54 -8.42 7.41
N MET A 18 0.62 -8.51 6.73
CA MET A 18 1.90 -7.99 7.22
C MET A 18 2.02 -6.46 7.10
N GLY A 19 1.03 -5.77 6.56
CA GLY A 19 1.11 -4.34 6.27
C GLY A 19 1.99 -4.03 5.05
N TRP A 20 2.23 -4.99 4.18
CA TRP A 20 3.03 -4.80 2.97
C TRP A 20 2.15 -4.46 1.77
N ALA A 21 2.47 -3.38 1.10
CA ALA A 21 2.01 -3.10 -0.25
C ALA A 21 3.02 -3.67 -1.25
N VAL A 22 2.53 -4.45 -2.20
CA VAL A 22 3.35 -5.13 -3.21
C VAL A 22 2.76 -4.87 -4.58
N ALA A 23 3.57 -4.32 -5.49
CA ALA A 23 3.17 -4.09 -6.87
C ALA A 23 2.86 -5.41 -7.58
N ARG A 24 1.61 -5.59 -7.98
CA ARG A 24 1.16 -6.78 -8.71
C ARG A 24 1.79 -6.80 -10.09
N GLY A 25 2.34 -7.93 -10.47
CA GLY A 25 2.90 -8.14 -11.80
C GLY A 25 4.26 -7.50 -12.05
N LYS A 26 4.90 -6.92 -11.03
CA LYS A 26 6.22 -6.31 -11.20
C LYS A 26 7.25 -7.29 -11.76
N GLY A 27 7.88 -6.92 -12.88
CA GLY A 27 8.87 -7.76 -13.56
C GLY A 27 8.28 -8.91 -14.38
N ARG A 28 6.95 -9.00 -14.51
CA ARG A 28 6.26 -10.01 -15.31
C ARG A 28 5.94 -9.48 -16.72
N PRO A 29 5.76 -10.37 -17.72
CA PRO A 29 5.35 -9.96 -19.05
C PRO A 29 3.99 -9.28 -19.05
N CYS A 30 3.84 -8.20 -19.84
CA CYS A 30 2.58 -7.45 -19.97
C CYS A 30 1.43 -8.33 -20.48
N LYS A 31 1.71 -9.28 -21.36
CA LYS A 31 0.73 -10.22 -21.94
C LYS A 31 -0.02 -11.07 -20.90
N ASP A 32 0.53 -11.26 -19.72
CA ASP A 32 -0.11 -12.02 -18.63
C ASP A 32 -1.13 -11.16 -17.85
N TYR A 33 -1.27 -9.88 -18.22
CA TYR A 33 -2.09 -8.89 -17.51
C TYR A 33 -3.01 -8.09 -18.45
N GLU A 34 -3.56 -8.73 -19.45
CA GLU A 34 -4.42 -8.08 -20.47
C GLU A 34 -5.90 -8.01 -20.07
N THR A 35 -6.25 -8.47 -18.88
CA THR A 35 -7.64 -8.41 -18.38
C THR A 35 -7.77 -7.44 -17.22
N SER A 36 -8.83 -6.63 -17.24
CA SER A 36 -9.19 -5.75 -16.14
C SER A 36 -9.42 -6.55 -14.87
N LYS A 37 -8.93 -6.05 -13.73
CA LYS A 37 -9.02 -6.79 -12.48
C LYS A 37 -9.19 -5.85 -11.29
N ARG A 38 -10.01 -6.25 -10.33
CA ARG A 38 -10.03 -5.59 -9.01
C ARG A 38 -8.70 -5.76 -8.32
N VAL A 39 -8.21 -4.66 -7.74
CA VAL A 39 -6.95 -4.59 -7.00
C VAL A 39 -7.19 -3.99 -5.62
N PHE A 40 -6.21 -4.09 -4.73
CA PHE A 40 -6.36 -3.50 -3.40
C PHE A 40 -6.29 -1.96 -3.46
N SER A 41 -5.29 -1.44 -4.16
CA SER A 41 -5.12 -0.02 -4.46
C SER A 41 -4.52 0.18 -5.85
N CYS A 42 -4.60 1.41 -6.35
CA CYS A 42 -4.00 1.82 -7.62
C CYS A 42 -2.79 2.71 -7.32
N CYS A 43 -1.65 2.42 -7.94
CA CYS A 43 -0.46 3.26 -7.81
C CYS A 43 -0.74 4.67 -8.33
N ALA A 44 -0.60 5.69 -7.49
CA ALA A 44 -0.92 7.08 -7.82
C ALA A 44 -0.07 7.67 -8.95
N GLY A 45 1.04 7.03 -9.31
CA GLY A 45 1.83 7.41 -10.49
C GLY A 45 1.09 7.27 -11.83
N ALA A 46 0.01 6.47 -11.88
CA ALA A 46 -0.83 6.27 -13.06
C ALA A 46 -2.25 5.86 -12.64
N ALA A 47 -2.96 6.74 -11.94
CA ALA A 47 -4.31 6.46 -11.47
C ALA A 47 -5.26 7.64 -11.72
N ILE A 48 -6.53 7.30 -11.94
CA ILE A 48 -7.63 8.26 -12.03
C ILE A 48 -8.59 7.97 -10.87
N TYR A 49 -8.97 9.01 -10.15
CA TYR A 49 -9.87 8.92 -9.03
C TYR A 49 -11.15 9.73 -9.29
N ARG A 50 -12.29 9.13 -8.99
CA ARG A 50 -13.58 9.83 -9.04
C ARG A 50 -13.65 10.85 -7.91
N MET A 51 -13.86 12.12 -8.25
CA MET A 51 -13.88 13.22 -7.30
C MET A 51 -15.06 13.15 -6.30
N ASP A 52 -16.22 12.62 -6.70
CA ASP A 52 -17.35 12.40 -5.82
C ASP A 52 -17.03 11.37 -4.71
N ILE A 53 -16.24 10.34 -5.04
CA ILE A 53 -15.75 9.35 -4.08
C ILE A 53 -14.70 9.98 -3.17
N MET A 54 -13.73 10.71 -3.71
CA MET A 54 -12.69 11.38 -2.92
C MET A 54 -13.31 12.37 -1.91
N ARG A 55 -14.36 13.11 -2.31
CA ARG A 55 -15.10 13.98 -1.38
C ARG A 55 -15.76 13.23 -0.22
N LYS A 56 -16.21 11.98 -0.45
CA LYS A 56 -16.84 11.14 0.59
C LYS A 56 -15.86 10.51 1.56
N ILE A 57 -14.70 10.07 1.05
CA ILE A 57 -13.71 9.31 1.83
C ILE A 57 -12.51 10.15 2.28
N GLY A 58 -12.43 11.40 1.85
CA GLY A 58 -11.28 12.28 2.00
C GLY A 58 -10.24 12.07 0.89
N GLY A 59 -9.49 13.10 0.56
CA GLY A 59 -8.39 13.08 -0.41
C GLY A 59 -7.14 12.33 0.11
N LEU A 60 -6.03 12.56 -0.54
CA LEU A 60 -4.72 12.09 -0.06
C LEU A 60 -4.39 12.77 1.27
N ASP A 61 -3.84 12.01 2.21
CA ASP A 61 -3.45 12.54 3.50
C ASP A 61 -2.02 13.09 3.43
N GLU A 62 -1.89 14.40 3.57
CA GLU A 62 -0.60 15.11 3.49
C GLU A 62 0.44 14.61 4.51
N LYS A 63 0.00 13.97 5.61
CA LYS A 63 0.89 13.37 6.60
C LYS A 63 1.78 12.27 6.02
N HIS A 64 1.33 11.59 4.97
CA HIS A 64 2.17 10.62 4.27
C HIS A 64 3.33 11.29 3.56
N PHE A 65 3.15 12.49 3.05
CA PHE A 65 4.07 13.21 2.18
C PHE A 65 4.36 12.47 0.87
N ALA A 66 4.89 11.26 0.94
CA ALA A 66 5.12 10.35 -0.20
C ALA A 66 5.20 8.90 0.29
N TYR A 67 4.80 7.96 -0.56
CA TYR A 67 4.72 6.50 -0.35
C TYR A 67 3.55 6.06 0.54
N LEU A 68 2.77 5.12 0.03
CA LEU A 68 1.59 4.50 0.65
C LEU A 68 0.38 5.45 0.85
N GLU A 69 0.42 6.69 0.37
CA GLU A 69 -0.74 7.59 0.34
C GLU A 69 -1.85 7.06 -0.58
N ASP A 70 -1.46 6.39 -1.66
CA ASP A 70 -2.34 5.71 -2.61
C ASP A 70 -2.94 4.43 -2.01
N VAL A 71 -2.15 3.68 -1.27
CA VAL A 71 -2.62 2.50 -0.53
C VAL A 71 -3.62 2.89 0.55
N ASP A 72 -3.36 3.98 1.29
CA ASP A 72 -4.29 4.54 2.26
C ASP A 72 -5.62 4.94 1.61
N LEU A 73 -5.56 5.66 0.49
CA LEU A 73 -6.74 6.07 -0.26
C LEU A 73 -7.53 4.86 -0.78
N GLY A 74 -6.83 3.89 -1.38
CA GLY A 74 -7.42 2.64 -1.86
C GLY A 74 -8.09 1.83 -0.74
N TYR A 75 -7.48 1.77 0.43
CA TYR A 75 -8.05 1.11 1.61
C TYR A 75 -9.35 1.79 2.05
N ARG A 76 -9.36 3.13 2.17
CA ARG A 76 -10.54 3.92 2.54
C ARG A 76 -11.68 3.76 1.53
N ALA A 77 -11.37 3.74 0.23
CA ALA A 77 -12.35 3.48 -0.81
C ALA A 77 -13.05 2.12 -0.58
N ARG A 78 -12.28 1.08 -0.29
CA ARG A 78 -12.80 -0.26 -0.02
C ARG A 78 -13.60 -0.36 1.27
N ILE A 79 -13.18 0.31 2.35
CA ILE A 79 -13.97 0.42 3.59
C ILE A 79 -15.34 1.04 3.29
N ALA A 80 -15.39 2.01 2.40
CA ALA A 80 -16.63 2.69 2.00
C ALA A 80 -17.48 1.89 0.99
N GLY A 81 -16.99 0.71 0.52
CA GLY A 81 -17.68 -0.17 -0.42
C GLY A 81 -17.40 0.13 -1.90
N PHE A 82 -16.43 0.99 -2.19
CA PHE A 82 -15.96 1.23 -3.54
C PHE A 82 -14.87 0.23 -3.96
N GLU A 83 -14.58 0.17 -5.25
CA GLU A 83 -13.61 -0.76 -5.82
C GLU A 83 -12.49 0.00 -6.51
N ASN A 84 -11.30 -0.57 -6.47
CA ASN A 84 -10.14 -0.14 -7.23
C ASN A 84 -9.90 -1.13 -8.36
N TRP A 85 -9.68 -0.64 -9.57
CA TRP A 85 -9.54 -1.46 -10.76
C TRP A 85 -8.24 -1.18 -11.50
N TYR A 86 -7.59 -2.23 -11.94
CA TYR A 86 -6.56 -2.20 -12.95
C TYR A 86 -7.21 -2.29 -14.33
N ILE A 87 -6.86 -1.37 -15.22
CA ILE A 87 -7.35 -1.30 -16.60
C ILE A 87 -6.15 -1.45 -17.55
N PRO A 88 -6.03 -2.58 -18.26
CA PRO A 88 -4.84 -2.88 -19.05
C PRO A 88 -4.65 -1.97 -20.27
N GLU A 89 -5.72 -1.36 -20.76
CA GLU A 89 -5.69 -0.41 -21.89
C GLU A 89 -5.07 0.95 -21.47
N ALA A 90 -5.16 1.32 -20.20
CA ALA A 90 -4.59 2.56 -19.65
C ALA A 90 -3.11 2.38 -19.33
N LYS A 91 -2.27 2.37 -20.37
CA LYS A 91 -0.82 2.13 -20.25
C LYS A 91 -0.05 3.43 -20.12
N VAL A 92 0.92 3.44 -19.21
CA VAL A 92 1.93 4.51 -19.07
C VAL A 92 3.33 3.91 -18.98
N TYR A 93 4.32 4.63 -19.45
CA TYR A 93 5.72 4.24 -19.33
C TYR A 93 6.35 4.93 -18.13
N HIS A 94 6.63 4.16 -17.09
CA HIS A 94 7.15 4.66 -15.83
C HIS A 94 8.68 4.59 -15.80
N VAL A 95 9.34 5.73 -15.69
CA VAL A 95 10.81 5.84 -15.66
C VAL A 95 11.41 5.27 -14.38
N GLY A 96 10.62 5.08 -13.36
CA GLY A 96 11.03 4.51 -12.08
C GLY A 96 12.17 5.26 -11.38
N SER A 97 11.94 5.74 -10.17
CA SER A 97 12.96 6.44 -9.37
C SER A 97 13.65 7.66 -10.02
N ALA A 98 13.08 8.22 -11.10
CA ALA A 98 13.64 9.37 -11.80
C ALA A 98 13.95 10.54 -10.86
N THR A 99 13.04 10.85 -9.94
CA THR A 99 13.19 11.93 -8.97
C THR A 99 14.11 11.59 -7.80
N THR A 100 14.30 10.31 -7.49
CA THR A 100 14.97 9.86 -6.24
C THR A 100 16.21 9.02 -6.50
N GLY A 101 16.58 8.82 -7.77
CA GLY A 101 17.81 8.20 -8.26
C GLY A 101 17.90 6.69 -8.07
N THR A 102 17.75 6.18 -6.85
CA THR A 102 17.96 4.78 -6.53
C THR A 102 16.69 4.08 -6.04
N ARG A 103 16.64 2.74 -6.21
CA ARG A 103 15.53 1.92 -5.70
C ARG A 103 15.36 2.07 -4.19
N TYR A 104 16.46 2.10 -3.44
CA TYR A 104 16.48 2.32 -1.99
C TYR A 104 17.38 3.50 -1.66
N ASN A 105 16.93 4.37 -0.80
CA ASN A 105 17.70 5.41 -0.13
C ASN A 105 17.11 5.67 1.26
N LYS A 106 17.85 6.36 2.13
CA LYS A 106 17.48 6.63 3.52
C LYS A 106 16.07 7.21 3.65
N LYS A 107 15.76 8.26 2.86
CA LYS A 107 14.45 8.94 2.90
C LYS A 107 13.31 8.03 2.48
N LYS A 108 13.47 7.25 1.39
CA LYS A 108 12.46 6.29 0.93
C LYS A 108 12.16 5.23 1.99
N VAL A 109 13.22 4.62 2.54
CA VAL A 109 13.09 3.56 3.53
C VAL A 109 12.40 4.07 4.78
N PHE A 110 12.84 5.23 5.28
CA PHE A 110 12.24 5.89 6.43
C PHE A 110 10.75 6.21 6.21
N LEU A 111 10.40 6.90 5.11
CA LEU A 111 9.02 7.28 4.83
C LEU A 111 8.11 6.05 4.64
N ALA A 112 8.57 5.04 3.89
CA ALA A 112 7.79 3.83 3.69
C ALA A 112 7.55 3.06 5.00
N ALA A 113 8.54 3.01 5.89
CA ALA A 113 8.41 2.39 7.21
C ALA A 113 7.42 3.15 8.09
N ARG A 114 7.55 4.48 8.20
CA ARG A 114 6.65 5.36 8.94
C ARG A 114 5.20 5.24 8.42
N ASN A 115 5.03 5.35 7.12
CA ASN A 115 3.72 5.36 6.50
C ASN A 115 3.03 3.99 6.56
N THR A 116 3.78 2.89 6.65
CA THR A 116 3.20 1.57 6.95
C THR A 116 2.41 1.61 8.26
N ILE A 117 2.95 2.23 9.30
CA ILE A 117 2.27 2.40 10.59
C ILE A 117 1.03 3.31 10.42
N PHE A 118 1.15 4.40 9.65
CA PHE A 118 0.02 5.30 9.40
C PHE A 118 -1.14 4.57 8.70
N VAL A 119 -0.88 3.80 7.64
CA VAL A 119 -1.92 3.02 6.94
C VAL A 119 -2.61 2.04 7.89
N ILE A 120 -1.84 1.30 8.69
CA ILE A 120 -2.36 0.34 9.66
C ILE A 120 -3.24 1.06 10.70
N TYR A 121 -2.72 2.10 11.34
CA TYR A 121 -3.42 2.85 12.38
C TYR A 121 -4.72 3.48 11.88
N LYS A 122 -4.67 4.11 10.70
CA LYS A 122 -5.81 4.82 10.12
C LYS A 122 -6.97 3.91 9.72
N ASN A 123 -6.65 2.77 9.12
CA ASN A 123 -7.64 1.98 8.39
C ASN A 123 -8.10 0.72 9.12
N MET A 124 -7.25 0.13 9.98
CA MET A 124 -7.62 -1.08 10.69
C MET A 124 -8.38 -0.74 11.99
N PRO A 125 -9.66 -1.18 12.15
CA PRO A 125 -10.33 -1.15 13.44
C PRO A 125 -9.65 -2.12 14.41
N VAL A 126 -9.91 -1.95 15.72
CA VAL A 126 -9.23 -2.70 16.80
C VAL A 126 -9.25 -4.21 16.57
N LEU A 127 -10.39 -4.78 16.20
CA LEU A 127 -10.50 -6.22 15.96
C LEU A 127 -9.62 -6.66 14.77
N GLN A 128 -9.66 -5.93 13.65
CA GLN A 128 -8.83 -6.23 12.49
C GLN A 128 -7.34 -6.08 12.81
N LEU A 129 -6.97 -5.06 13.58
CA LEU A 129 -5.61 -4.87 14.06
C LEU A 129 -5.18 -6.07 14.93
N ALA A 130 -5.98 -6.48 15.91
CA ALA A 130 -5.68 -7.62 16.78
C ALA A 130 -5.45 -8.92 15.99
N LEU A 131 -6.30 -9.20 14.99
CA LEU A 131 -6.16 -10.37 14.12
C LEU A 131 -4.86 -10.35 13.29
N ASN A 132 -4.35 -9.17 12.95
CA ASN A 132 -3.18 -9.03 12.09
C ASN A 132 -1.87 -8.75 12.87
N VAL A 133 -1.92 -8.49 14.17
CA VAL A 133 -0.73 -8.21 15.01
C VAL A 133 0.40 -9.22 14.80
N PRO A 134 0.20 -10.56 14.84
CA PRO A 134 1.29 -11.51 14.63
C PRO A 134 1.93 -11.37 13.24
N PHE A 135 1.12 -11.17 12.20
CA PHE A 135 1.61 -10.98 10.84
C PHE A 135 2.36 -9.66 10.67
N ILE A 136 1.85 -8.57 11.27
CA ILE A 136 2.48 -7.25 11.23
C ILE A 136 3.86 -7.31 11.88
N PHE A 137 3.99 -7.91 13.07
CA PHE A 137 5.29 -8.08 13.73
C PHE A 137 6.25 -8.92 12.90
N THR A 138 5.80 -10.05 12.36
CA THR A 138 6.59 -10.89 11.46
C THR A 138 7.06 -10.09 10.24
N GLY A 139 6.15 -9.34 9.61
CA GLY A 139 6.47 -8.51 8.46
C GLY A 139 7.48 -7.41 8.76
N MET A 140 7.35 -6.74 9.89
CA MET A 140 8.31 -5.73 10.36
C MET A 140 9.67 -6.35 10.64
N PHE A 141 9.71 -7.50 11.30
CA PHE A 141 10.95 -8.22 11.61
C PHE A 141 11.70 -8.61 10.33
N ILE A 142 11.02 -9.22 9.34
CA ILE A 142 11.61 -9.58 8.06
C ILE A 142 12.17 -8.35 7.34
N LYS A 143 11.40 -7.24 7.29
CA LYS A 143 11.88 -5.99 6.67
C LYS A 143 13.06 -5.38 7.42
N THR A 144 13.08 -5.46 8.75
CA THR A 144 14.23 -5.00 9.55
C THR A 144 15.49 -5.75 9.14
N LEU A 145 15.44 -7.09 9.12
CA LEU A 145 16.58 -7.91 8.69
C LEU A 145 17.01 -7.60 7.25
N PHE A 146 16.05 -7.43 6.36
CA PHE A 146 16.32 -7.07 4.97
C PHE A 146 17.04 -5.71 4.86
N PHE A 147 16.54 -4.68 5.55
CA PHE A 147 17.14 -3.36 5.49
C PHE A 147 18.45 -3.23 6.25
N VAL A 148 18.64 -4.02 7.33
CA VAL A 148 19.96 -4.14 7.99
C VAL A 148 20.99 -4.67 6.99
N ARG A 149 20.68 -5.76 6.26
CA ARG A 149 21.57 -6.30 5.22
C ARG A 149 21.83 -5.33 4.06
N LYS A 150 20.92 -4.40 3.81
CA LYS A 150 21.05 -3.37 2.76
C LYS A 150 21.70 -2.07 3.25
N GLY A 151 22.08 -1.97 4.53
CA GLY A 151 22.68 -0.78 5.13
C GLY A 151 21.68 0.35 5.47
N PHE A 152 20.38 0.05 5.51
CA PHE A 152 19.30 1.00 5.84
C PHE A 152 18.53 0.62 7.10
N GLY A 153 19.04 -0.27 7.93
CA GLY A 153 18.34 -0.77 9.12
C GLY A 153 17.97 0.34 10.10
N GLU A 154 18.89 1.27 10.34
CA GLU A 154 18.65 2.43 11.21
C GLU A 154 17.52 3.31 10.69
N ASP A 155 17.53 3.63 9.38
CA ASP A 155 16.49 4.48 8.76
C ASP A 155 15.12 3.79 8.82
N TYR A 156 15.08 2.46 8.63
CA TYR A 156 13.85 1.68 8.76
C TYR A 156 13.30 1.70 10.18
N CYS A 157 14.13 1.43 11.18
CA CYS A 157 13.73 1.43 12.59
C CYS A 157 13.28 2.83 13.04
N LYS A 158 14.01 3.89 12.66
CA LYS A 158 13.59 5.28 12.91
C LYS A 158 12.22 5.58 12.31
N GLY A 159 11.96 5.13 11.07
CA GLY A 159 10.66 5.30 10.44
C GLY A 159 9.53 4.59 11.20
N ILE A 160 9.73 3.36 11.64
CA ILE A 160 8.76 2.63 12.48
C ILE A 160 8.48 3.38 13.78
N LEU A 161 9.52 3.81 14.50
CA LEU A 161 9.38 4.53 15.76
C LEU A 161 8.62 5.85 15.58
N GLU A 162 8.99 6.67 14.58
CA GLU A 162 8.27 7.89 14.26
C GLU A 162 6.81 7.61 13.88
N GLY A 163 6.58 6.54 13.10
CA GLY A 163 5.24 6.10 12.74
C GLY A 163 4.38 5.80 13.98
N ILE A 164 4.92 5.10 14.97
CA ILE A 164 4.24 4.79 16.22
C ILE A 164 3.98 6.06 17.06
N CYS A 165 4.97 6.95 17.17
CA CYS A 165 4.83 8.20 17.93
C CYS A 165 3.81 9.15 17.29
N ASP A 166 3.81 9.24 15.96
CA ASP A 166 3.07 10.25 15.22
C ASP A 166 1.75 9.76 14.62
N CYS A 167 1.44 8.46 14.65
CA CYS A 167 0.20 7.93 14.06
C CYS A 167 -1.07 8.59 14.62
N ARG A 168 -1.06 9.03 15.88
CA ARG A 168 -2.19 9.75 16.50
C ARG A 168 -2.45 11.13 15.90
N LYS A 169 -1.48 11.71 15.19
CA LYS A 169 -1.63 12.97 14.44
C LYS A 169 -2.37 12.77 13.11
N CYS A 170 -2.47 11.53 12.63
CA CYS A 170 -3.26 11.18 11.47
C CYS A 170 -4.74 11.06 11.86
N TRP A 171 -5.64 11.51 10.99
CA TRP A 171 -7.04 11.23 11.20
C TRP A 171 -7.33 9.74 11.00
N LYS A 172 -8.14 9.14 11.87
CA LYS A 172 -8.50 7.72 11.82
C LYS A 172 -9.86 7.53 11.17
N VAL A 173 -9.97 6.51 10.29
CA VAL A 173 -11.26 6.12 9.73
C VAL A 173 -12.18 5.64 10.86
N LYS A 174 -13.31 6.31 11.03
CA LYS A 174 -14.30 5.93 12.05
C LYS A 174 -14.94 4.60 11.65
N PHE A 175 -14.85 3.61 12.54
CA PHE A 175 -15.55 2.35 12.37
C PHE A 175 -17.05 2.58 12.34
N ARG A 176 -17.74 2.00 11.36
CA ARG A 176 -19.20 2.01 11.23
C ARG A 176 -19.69 0.60 10.97
N ILE A 177 -20.69 0.16 11.73
CA ILE A 177 -21.28 -1.18 11.60
C ILE A 177 -21.75 -1.47 10.17
N LYS A 178 -22.29 -0.49 9.47
CA LYS A 178 -22.70 -0.64 8.07
C LYS A 178 -21.58 -1.06 7.12
N ASN A 179 -20.31 -0.86 7.51
CA ASN A 179 -19.14 -1.23 6.72
C ASN A 179 -18.54 -2.59 7.16
N LEU A 180 -19.17 -3.31 8.08
CA LEU A 180 -18.64 -4.55 8.65
C LEU A 180 -18.35 -5.60 7.57
N SER A 181 -19.25 -5.77 6.59
CA SER A 181 -19.04 -6.71 5.48
C SER A 181 -17.84 -6.35 4.63
N ASN A 182 -17.55 -5.05 4.45
CA ASN A 182 -16.40 -4.58 3.71
C ASN A 182 -15.10 -4.87 4.47
N TYR A 183 -15.08 -4.64 5.79
CA TYR A 183 -13.94 -5.01 6.63
C TYR A 183 -13.67 -6.52 6.61
N PHE A 184 -14.71 -7.33 6.61
CA PHE A 184 -14.57 -8.79 6.50
C PHE A 184 -13.97 -9.20 5.15
N LYS A 185 -14.48 -8.65 4.03
CA LYS A 185 -13.92 -8.89 2.69
C LYS A 185 -12.45 -8.45 2.59
N ILE A 186 -12.13 -7.29 3.15
CA ILE A 186 -10.76 -6.79 3.22
C ILE A 186 -9.90 -7.76 4.02
N GLN A 187 -10.36 -8.23 5.19
CA GLN A 187 -9.58 -9.15 6.03
C GLN A 187 -9.25 -10.45 5.30
N LEU A 188 -10.23 -11.05 4.63
CA LEU A 188 -9.98 -12.24 3.82
C LEU A 188 -8.94 -11.99 2.74
N GLU A 189 -9.03 -10.84 2.07
CA GLU A 189 -8.06 -10.49 1.03
C GLU A 189 -6.66 -10.24 1.58
N LEU A 190 -6.52 -9.61 2.75
CA LEU A 190 -5.22 -9.44 3.41
C LEU A 190 -4.54 -10.80 3.66
N TRP A 191 -5.28 -11.80 4.09
CA TRP A 191 -4.75 -13.15 4.30
C TRP A 191 -4.47 -13.88 2.98
N CYS A 192 -5.39 -13.83 2.01
CA CYS A 192 -5.16 -14.41 0.68
C CYS A 192 -3.93 -13.81 -0.01
N ASN A 193 -3.67 -12.52 0.19
CA ASN A 193 -2.51 -11.86 -0.40
C ASN A 193 -1.19 -12.30 0.23
N LEU A 194 -1.16 -12.87 1.44
CA LEU A 194 0.05 -13.51 1.99
C LEU A 194 0.54 -14.65 1.10
N VAL A 195 -0.39 -15.46 0.57
CA VAL A 195 -0.04 -16.58 -0.32
C VAL A 195 0.34 -16.08 -1.73
N ARG A 196 -0.28 -15.00 -2.19
CA ARG A 196 -0.05 -14.46 -3.55
C ARG A 196 1.30 -13.76 -3.74
N ILE A 197 1.97 -13.37 -2.65
CA ILE A 197 3.27 -12.69 -2.71
C ILE A 197 4.46 -13.65 -2.56
N ILE A 198 4.19 -14.92 -2.21
CA ILE A 198 5.16 -16.01 -2.18
C ILE A 198 5.26 -16.62 -3.58
#